data_96a1e8dd94e07b2b84d9f50fee30165a
#
_entry.id   96a1e8dd94e07b2b84d9f50fee30165a
#
_cell.length_a   1.000
_cell.length_b   1.000
_cell.length_c   1.000
_cell.angle_alpha   90.00
_cell.angle_beta   90.00
_cell.angle_gamma   90.00
#
_symmetry.space_group_name_H-M   'P 1'
#
loop_
_entity.id
_entity.type
_entity.pdbx_description
1 polymer ?
#
loop_
_entity_poly.entity_id
_entity_poly.type
_entity_poly.pdbx_seq_one_letter_code
_entity_poly.pdbx_strand_id
1 'polypeptide(L)'
;MSVHSDFAIGQETAKPSKALNLTIWTVQILAALAFLAAGGSKLSGASEMVEMFEKIGFGQSFRYVTGSLEVIGALLLLLPRTAAIGGWLLAAVMIGAIGTHLFIIGGSPIPAVVLLVLAVTVGWSRSKR
;
A
#
# COMPACT_ATOMS: atom_id res chain seq x y z
N MET A 1 -37.49 4.79 -28.24
CA MET A 1 -36.39 4.21 -27.52
C MET A 1 -35.10 4.32 -28.31
N SER A 2 -34.08 4.61 -27.66
CA SER A 2 -32.83 4.84 -28.37
C SER A 2 -31.72 3.94 -27.89
N VAL A 3 -30.89 3.52 -28.82
CA VAL A 3 -29.64 2.83 -28.57
C VAL A 3 -28.74 3.67 -27.64
N HIS A 4 -28.92 4.95 -27.72
CA HIS A 4 -28.18 5.93 -26.94
C HIS A 4 -28.40 5.78 -25.42
N SER A 5 -29.63 5.53 -25.00
CA SER A 5 -29.96 5.30 -23.59
C SER A 5 -29.34 4.03 -23.06
N ASP A 6 -29.36 2.97 -23.87
CA ASP A 6 -28.78 1.68 -23.46
C ASP A 6 -27.27 1.78 -23.32
N PHE A 7 -26.64 2.56 -24.18
CA PHE A 7 -25.20 2.79 -24.12
C PHE A 7 -24.82 3.56 -22.86
N ALA A 8 -25.57 4.58 -22.50
CA ALA A 8 -25.33 5.38 -21.30
C ALA A 8 -25.50 4.54 -20.03
N ILE A 9 -26.51 3.66 -19.99
CA ILE A 9 -26.74 2.76 -18.87
C ILE A 9 -25.55 1.82 -18.69
N GLY A 10 -25.04 1.25 -19.78
CA GLY A 10 -23.88 0.37 -19.71
C GLY A 10 -22.64 1.06 -19.15
N GLN A 11 -22.46 2.34 -19.45
CA GLN A 11 -21.33 3.08 -18.93
C GLN A 11 -21.48 3.47 -17.46
N GLU A 12 -22.71 3.71 -17.02
CA GLU A 12 -22.98 4.08 -15.65
C GLU A 12 -22.87 2.93 -14.65
N THR A 13 -22.86 1.70 -15.13
CA THR A 13 -22.81 0.51 -14.28
C THR A 13 -21.38 0.02 -14.02
N ALA A 14 -20.40 0.90 -14.09
CA ALA A 14 -19.00 0.53 -13.89
C ALA A 14 -18.63 0.28 -12.41
N LYS A 15 -19.60 0.25 -11.50
CA LYS A 15 -19.35 -0.04 -10.09
C LYS A 15 -19.07 -1.53 -9.88
N PRO A 16 -18.13 -1.85 -8.99
CA PRO A 16 -17.86 -3.25 -8.70
C PRO A 16 -19.07 -3.96 -8.08
N SER A 17 -19.20 -5.25 -8.31
CA SER A 17 -20.20 -6.07 -7.65
C SER A 17 -19.97 -6.07 -6.14
N LYS A 18 -20.99 -6.47 -5.37
CA LYS A 18 -20.84 -6.61 -3.92
C LYS A 18 -19.71 -7.57 -3.55
N ALA A 19 -19.61 -8.68 -4.28
CA ALA A 19 -18.56 -9.67 -4.03
C ALA A 19 -17.18 -9.08 -4.28
N LEU A 20 -17.01 -8.36 -5.39
CA LEU A 20 -15.74 -7.72 -5.73
C LEU A 20 -15.40 -6.62 -4.72
N ASN A 21 -16.38 -5.82 -4.35
CA ASN A 21 -16.16 -4.75 -3.37
C ASN A 21 -15.75 -5.33 -2.00
N LEU A 22 -16.37 -6.42 -1.59
CA LEU A 22 -16.01 -7.11 -0.35
C LEU A 22 -14.58 -7.64 -0.41
N THR A 23 -14.18 -8.19 -1.56
CA THR A 23 -12.83 -8.68 -1.78
C THR A 23 -11.82 -7.54 -1.67
N ILE A 24 -12.11 -6.40 -2.31
CA ILE A 24 -11.23 -5.23 -2.25
C ILE A 24 -11.10 -4.73 -0.81
N TRP A 25 -12.20 -4.65 -0.06
CA TRP A 25 -12.17 -4.25 1.34
C TRP A 25 -11.34 -5.21 2.19
N THR A 26 -11.42 -6.52 1.92
CA THR A 26 -10.61 -7.51 2.62
C THR A 26 -9.12 -7.24 2.38
N VAL A 27 -8.74 -7.03 1.13
CA VAL A 27 -7.35 -6.70 0.78
C VAL A 27 -6.93 -5.39 1.43
N GLN A 28 -7.80 -4.37 1.43
CA GLN A 28 -7.54 -3.08 2.06
C GLN A 28 -7.23 -3.22 3.55
N ILE A 29 -8.04 -3.98 4.27
CA ILE A 29 -7.87 -4.17 5.71
C ILE A 29 -6.59 -4.97 6.00
N LEU A 30 -6.38 -6.05 5.27
CA LEU A 30 -5.17 -6.86 5.45
C LEU A 30 -3.91 -6.05 5.15
N ALA A 31 -3.93 -5.26 4.08
CA ALA A 31 -2.81 -4.39 3.74
C ALA A 31 -2.59 -3.33 4.83
N ALA A 32 -3.66 -2.70 5.30
CA ALA A 32 -3.56 -1.70 6.36
C ALA A 32 -2.94 -2.28 7.63
N LEU A 33 -3.38 -3.48 8.05
CA LEU A 33 -2.82 -4.13 9.22
C LEU A 33 -1.34 -4.46 9.04
N ALA A 34 -0.96 -4.97 7.86
CA ALA A 34 0.43 -5.30 7.57
C ALA A 34 1.32 -4.05 7.60
N PHE A 35 0.86 -2.95 6.98
CA PHE A 35 1.64 -1.72 6.97
C PHE A 35 1.67 -1.01 8.32
N LEU A 36 0.60 -1.11 9.11
CA LEU A 36 0.62 -0.61 10.48
C LEU A 36 1.64 -1.38 11.32
N ALA A 37 1.72 -2.69 11.16
CA ALA A 37 2.71 -3.49 11.87
C ALA A 37 4.13 -3.13 11.42
N ALA A 38 4.35 -3.00 10.12
CA ALA A 38 5.66 -2.65 9.57
C ALA A 38 6.09 -1.24 10.00
N GLY A 39 5.21 -0.27 9.83
CA GLY A 39 5.49 1.11 10.22
C GLY A 39 5.63 1.26 11.73
N GLY A 40 4.77 0.59 12.49
CA GLY A 40 4.83 0.60 13.94
C GLY A 40 6.14 0.03 14.48
N SER A 41 6.63 -1.06 13.89
CA SER A 41 7.92 -1.64 14.30
C SER A 41 9.09 -0.68 14.02
N LYS A 42 9.01 0.09 12.93
CA LYS A 42 10.01 1.09 12.62
C LYS A 42 9.96 2.25 13.60
N LEU A 43 8.78 2.77 13.89
CA LEU A 43 8.62 3.90 14.80
C LEU A 43 8.92 3.54 16.25
N SER A 44 8.59 2.32 16.68
CA SER A 44 8.86 1.88 18.04
C SER A 44 10.33 1.53 18.28
N GLY A 45 11.13 1.45 17.22
CA GLY A 45 12.54 1.13 17.36
C GLY A 45 12.81 -0.33 17.65
N ALA A 46 12.04 -1.23 17.05
CA ALA A 46 12.34 -2.66 17.15
C ALA A 46 13.80 -2.88 16.74
N SER A 47 14.51 -3.72 17.50
CA SER A 47 15.96 -3.89 17.32
C SER A 47 16.34 -4.30 15.90
N GLU A 48 15.53 -5.15 15.27
CA GLU A 48 15.76 -5.57 13.89
C GLU A 48 15.68 -4.41 12.92
N MET A 49 14.76 -3.47 13.16
CA MET A 49 14.60 -2.29 12.31
C MET A 49 15.74 -1.31 12.52
N VAL A 50 16.18 -1.12 13.76
CA VAL A 50 17.34 -0.27 14.05
C VAL A 50 18.58 -0.79 13.34
N GLU A 51 18.82 -2.09 13.41
CA GLU A 51 19.96 -2.72 12.75
C GLU A 51 19.86 -2.60 11.22
N MET A 52 18.68 -2.81 10.68
CA MET A 52 18.46 -2.71 9.24
C MET A 52 18.77 -1.30 8.73
N PHE A 53 18.31 -0.27 9.42
CA PHE A 53 18.54 1.11 8.99
C PHE A 53 19.98 1.56 9.23
N GLU A 54 20.71 0.96 10.17
CA GLU A 54 22.15 1.14 10.26
C GLU A 54 22.86 0.62 9.02
N LYS A 55 22.47 -0.55 8.55
CA LYS A 55 23.04 -1.12 7.32
C LYS A 55 22.72 -0.29 6.08
N ILE A 56 21.53 0.32 6.03
CA ILE A 56 21.17 1.19 4.92
C ILE A 56 22.09 2.43 4.86
N GLY A 57 22.46 2.96 6.01
CA GLY A 57 23.51 3.98 6.07
C GLY A 57 23.04 5.42 5.93
N PHE A 58 21.73 5.67 5.90
CA PHE A 58 21.18 7.03 5.80
C PHE A 58 20.79 7.61 7.17
N GLY A 59 21.10 6.91 8.25
CA GLY A 59 20.77 7.34 9.60
C GLY A 59 19.39 6.87 10.06
N GLN A 60 19.19 6.94 11.37
CA GLN A 60 17.94 6.47 11.98
C GLN A 60 16.75 7.37 11.67
N SER A 61 16.97 8.65 11.32
CA SER A 61 15.87 9.52 10.89
C SER A 61 15.14 8.97 9.67
N PHE A 62 15.86 8.28 8.79
CA PHE A 62 15.24 7.62 7.63
C PHE A 62 14.27 6.52 8.07
N ARG A 63 14.56 5.83 9.17
CA ARG A 63 13.66 4.84 9.76
C ARG A 63 12.35 5.48 10.20
N TYR A 64 12.43 6.63 10.86
CA TYR A 64 11.23 7.37 11.28
C TYR A 64 10.43 7.88 10.09
N VAL A 65 11.08 8.37 9.04
CA VAL A 65 10.39 8.83 7.83
C VAL A 65 9.66 7.68 7.17
N THR A 66 10.33 6.56 6.96
CA THR A 66 9.73 5.39 6.31
C THR A 66 8.57 4.84 7.13
N GLY A 67 8.78 4.67 8.43
CA GLY A 67 7.72 4.17 9.32
C GLY A 67 6.51 5.09 9.35
N SER A 68 6.74 6.39 9.38
CA SER A 68 5.64 7.37 9.34
C SER A 68 4.85 7.28 8.04
N LEU A 69 5.53 7.17 6.90
CA LEU A 69 4.86 7.02 5.62
C LEU A 69 4.03 5.74 5.56
N GLU A 70 4.54 4.65 6.14
CA GLU A 70 3.80 3.39 6.17
C GLU A 70 2.55 3.49 7.05
N VAL A 71 2.65 4.11 8.22
CA VAL A 71 1.49 4.29 9.10
C VAL A 71 0.47 5.23 8.47
N ILE A 72 0.91 6.36 7.92
CA ILE A 72 0.01 7.30 7.24
C ILE A 72 -0.68 6.62 6.07
N GLY A 73 0.09 5.92 5.23
CA GLY A 73 -0.48 5.19 4.11
C GLY A 73 -1.49 4.14 4.53
N ALA A 74 -1.21 3.42 5.61
CA ALA A 74 -2.11 2.42 6.16
C ALA A 74 -3.44 3.05 6.62
N LEU A 75 -3.37 4.18 7.31
CA LEU A 75 -4.56 4.90 7.73
C LEU A 75 -5.38 5.39 6.54
N LEU A 76 -4.70 5.86 5.49
CA LEU A 76 -5.37 6.28 4.26
C LEU A 76 -6.09 5.10 3.58
N LEU A 77 -5.54 3.89 3.69
CA LEU A 77 -6.19 2.69 3.14
C LEU A 77 -7.53 2.39 3.82
N LEU A 78 -7.71 2.79 5.07
CA LEU A 78 -8.92 2.47 5.83
C LEU A 78 -10.08 3.40 5.50
N LEU A 79 -9.83 4.49 4.79
CA LEU A 79 -10.87 5.44 4.41
C LEU A 79 -11.19 5.31 2.93
N PRO A 80 -12.46 5.16 2.53
CA PRO A 80 -12.82 4.94 1.12
C PRO A 80 -12.32 6.05 0.20
N ARG A 81 -12.35 7.29 0.67
CA ARG A 81 -11.98 8.45 -0.16
C ARG A 81 -10.48 8.56 -0.39
N THR A 82 -9.68 8.05 0.52
CA THR A 82 -8.22 8.19 0.46
C THR A 82 -7.50 6.88 0.18
N ALA A 83 -8.25 5.79 0.02
CA ALA A 83 -7.66 4.47 -0.16
C ALA A 83 -6.76 4.38 -1.39
N ALA A 84 -7.16 5.00 -2.50
CA ALA A 84 -6.34 5.01 -3.70
C ALA A 84 -5.01 5.73 -3.47
N ILE A 85 -5.05 6.89 -2.82
CA ILE A 85 -3.84 7.66 -2.50
C ILE A 85 -2.93 6.84 -1.58
N GLY A 86 -3.52 6.23 -0.54
CA GLY A 86 -2.77 5.37 0.37
C GLY A 86 -2.09 4.22 -0.34
N GLY A 87 -2.83 3.56 -1.24
CA GLY A 87 -2.29 2.46 -2.02
C GLY A 87 -1.09 2.87 -2.87
N TRP A 88 -1.19 3.99 -3.59
CA TRP A 88 -0.08 4.46 -4.42
C TRP A 88 1.10 4.96 -3.59
N LEU A 89 0.85 5.62 -2.47
CA LEU A 89 1.92 6.04 -1.56
C LEU A 89 2.69 4.83 -1.04
N LEU A 90 1.98 3.82 -0.55
CA LEU A 90 2.61 2.61 -0.04
C LEU A 90 3.33 1.82 -1.13
N ALA A 91 2.79 1.82 -2.35
CA ALA A 91 3.46 1.21 -3.49
C ALA A 91 4.82 1.87 -3.75
N ALA A 92 4.87 3.20 -3.71
CA ALA A 92 6.12 3.94 -3.89
C ALA A 92 7.14 3.58 -2.79
N VAL A 93 6.69 3.50 -1.55
CA VAL A 93 7.55 3.12 -0.43
C VAL A 93 8.09 1.69 -0.62
N MET A 94 7.25 0.77 -1.08
CA MET A 94 7.68 -0.62 -1.30
C MET A 94 8.63 -0.75 -2.48
N ILE A 95 8.48 0.05 -3.52
CA ILE A 95 9.45 0.08 -4.61
C ILE A 95 10.82 0.49 -4.06
N GLY A 96 10.85 1.50 -3.21
CA GLY A 96 12.08 1.91 -2.52
C GLY A 96 12.66 0.80 -1.65
N ALA A 97 11.80 0.09 -0.93
CA ALA A 97 12.23 -1.02 -0.08
C ALA A 97 12.83 -2.17 -0.91
N ILE A 98 12.21 -2.50 -2.04
CA ILE A 98 12.75 -3.53 -2.94
C ILE A 98 14.13 -3.12 -3.45
N GLY A 99 14.27 -1.88 -3.91
CA GLY A 99 15.57 -1.36 -4.34
C GLY A 99 16.62 -1.42 -3.24
N THR A 100 16.23 -1.09 -2.02
CA THR A 100 17.13 -1.16 -0.86
C THR A 100 17.63 -2.58 -0.63
N HIS A 101 16.74 -3.56 -0.68
CA HIS A 101 17.14 -4.96 -0.52
C HIS A 101 18.04 -5.44 -1.67
N LEU A 102 17.71 -5.06 -2.91
CA LEU A 102 18.47 -5.54 -4.07
C LEU A 102 19.86 -4.89 -4.19
N PHE A 103 20.01 -3.63 -3.80
CA PHE A 103 21.21 -2.86 -4.12
C PHE A 103 22.05 -2.44 -2.91
N ILE A 104 21.49 -2.46 -1.70
CA ILE A 104 22.17 -1.92 -0.52
C ILE A 104 22.40 -2.96 0.55
N ILE A 105 21.34 -3.57 1.09
CA ILE A 105 21.45 -4.41 2.30
C ILE A 105 21.40 -5.90 2.02
N GLY A 106 20.95 -6.32 0.85
CA GLY A 106 20.74 -7.73 0.56
C GLY A 106 19.51 -8.26 1.28
N GLY A 107 19.47 -9.56 1.49
CA GLY A 107 18.31 -10.23 2.06
C GLY A 107 17.19 -10.39 1.04
N SER A 108 16.06 -10.91 1.48
CA SER A 108 14.95 -11.21 0.58
C SER A 108 14.05 -9.99 0.38
N PRO A 109 13.83 -9.57 -0.87
CA PRO A 109 12.85 -8.51 -1.16
C PRO A 109 11.40 -9.03 -1.18
N ILE A 110 11.19 -10.35 -1.01
CA ILE A 110 9.86 -10.97 -1.17
C ILE A 110 8.79 -10.34 -0.30
N PRO A 111 9.01 -10.07 1.00
CA PRO A 111 7.96 -9.40 1.79
C PRO A 111 7.56 -8.05 1.21
N ALA A 112 8.52 -7.26 0.73
CA ALA A 112 8.23 -5.96 0.11
C ALA A 112 7.49 -6.13 -1.21
N VAL A 113 7.80 -7.17 -1.99
CA VAL A 113 7.10 -7.48 -3.25
C VAL A 113 5.64 -7.83 -2.95
N VAL A 114 5.38 -8.66 -1.95
CA VAL A 114 4.01 -9.04 -1.55
C VAL A 114 3.23 -7.79 -1.13
N LEU A 115 3.82 -6.95 -0.31
CA LEU A 115 3.18 -5.71 0.14
C LEU A 115 2.96 -4.74 -1.02
N LEU A 116 3.89 -4.70 -1.98
CA LEU A 116 3.72 -3.90 -3.19
C LEU A 116 2.50 -4.35 -3.97
N VAL A 117 2.34 -5.65 -4.16
CA VAL A 117 1.17 -6.20 -4.88
C VAL A 117 -0.13 -5.80 -4.19
N LEU A 118 -0.18 -5.92 -2.86
CA LEU A 118 -1.35 -5.50 -2.10
C LEU A 118 -1.63 -4.01 -2.27
N ALA A 119 -0.61 -3.17 -2.16
CA ALA A 119 -0.74 -1.73 -2.27
C ALA A 119 -1.22 -1.31 -3.67
N VAL A 120 -0.63 -1.87 -4.72
CA VAL A 120 -1.02 -1.60 -6.11
C VAL A 120 -2.45 -2.06 -6.36
N THR A 121 -2.83 -3.22 -5.83
CA THR A 121 -4.19 -3.75 -5.98
C THR A 121 -5.21 -2.74 -5.44
N VAL A 122 -4.98 -2.21 -4.25
CA VAL A 122 -5.88 -1.21 -3.66
C VAL A 122 -5.82 0.10 -4.44
N GLY A 123 -4.61 0.58 -4.72
CA GLY A 123 -4.43 1.83 -5.47
C GLY A 123 -5.15 1.80 -6.80
N TRP A 124 -4.97 0.74 -7.56
CA TRP A 124 -5.62 0.57 -8.86
C TRP A 124 -7.14 0.43 -8.71
N SER A 125 -7.58 -0.48 -7.84
CA SER A 125 -9.00 -0.79 -7.69
C SER A 125 -9.81 0.41 -7.20
N ARG A 126 -9.26 1.20 -6.30
CA ARG A 126 -9.96 2.38 -5.76
C ARG A 126 -9.80 3.61 -6.64
N SER A 127 -8.82 3.65 -7.53
CA SER A 127 -8.65 4.75 -8.49
C SER A 127 -9.73 4.77 -9.56
N LYS A 128 -10.43 3.66 -9.75
CA LYS A 128 -11.48 3.54 -10.77
C LYS A 128 -12.83 4.10 -10.34
N ARG A 129 -12.94 4.61 -9.15
CA ARG A 129 -14.21 5.12 -8.61
C ARG A 129 -14.62 6.43 -9.22
#